data_9678834861909ac248b6c1095a558a92
#
_entry.id   9678834861909ac248b6c1095a558a92
#
_cell.length_a   1.000
_cell.length_b   1.000
_cell.length_c   1.000
_cell.angle_alpha   90.00
_cell.angle_beta   90.00
_cell.angle_gamma   90.00
#
_symmetry.space_group_name_H-M   'P 1'
#
loop_
_entity.id
_entity.type
_entity.pdbx_description
1 polymer ?
#
loop_
_entity_poly.entity_id
_entity_poly.type
_entity_poly.pdbx_seq_one_letter_code
_entity_poly.pdbx_strand_id
1 'polypeptide(L)'
;MGHARIPQNLKRKEGRGDEKISRVDFVFIAFVLISIVLLVKLYRTQVMQHSMWETRAEEQRLATIDMKAERGEIFLHDTDGPYPLAVNREYLLAYVSPKDVTEPEKVALELSQALSVDAGEILAKLSDRDDPFEIIKRKLSDDEVARVRELKLGGVALLSEKYRYYPADTLASHIVGFSSLSERGGAGGYGIEASFDDVLR
;
A
#
# COMPACT_ATOMS: atom_id res chain seq x y z
N MET A 1 80.98 54.69 -22.60
CA MET A 1 80.35 54.40 -21.30
C MET A 1 79.05 55.19 -21.20
N GLY A 2 77.93 54.57 -21.53
CA GLY A 2 76.64 55.21 -21.51
C GLY A 2 75.62 54.30 -20.82
N HIS A 3 75.23 54.71 -19.63
CA HIS A 3 74.21 54.01 -18.88
C HIS A 3 72.81 54.29 -19.42
N ALA A 4 72.15 53.29 -19.98
CA ALA A 4 70.76 53.35 -20.33
C ALA A 4 69.87 53.21 -19.07
N ARG A 5 69.07 54.23 -18.76
CA ARG A 5 68.02 54.23 -17.73
C ARG A 5 66.81 53.59 -18.30
N ILE A 6 66.36 52.53 -17.62
CA ILE A 6 65.05 51.85 -17.84
C ILE A 6 63.99 52.68 -17.15
N PRO A 7 62.90 53.10 -17.80
CA PRO A 7 61.78 53.72 -17.10
C PRO A 7 60.85 52.68 -16.49
N GLN A 8 60.78 52.64 -15.14
CA GLN A 8 59.74 52.02 -14.41
C GLN A 8 58.52 52.96 -14.40
N ASN A 9 57.42 52.58 -15.00
CA ASN A 9 56.08 52.90 -14.47
C ASN A 9 54.99 52.39 -15.41
N LEU A 10 54.53 51.13 -15.16
CA LEU A 10 53.24 50.74 -15.61
C LEU A 10 52.45 50.35 -14.35
N LYS A 11 51.91 51.34 -13.63
CA LYS A 11 50.81 51.15 -12.68
C LYS A 11 49.58 50.82 -13.49
N ARG A 12 49.29 49.53 -13.55
CA ARG A 12 48.02 49.00 -14.04
C ARG A 12 46.92 49.49 -13.08
N LYS A 13 46.19 50.52 -13.49
CA LYS A 13 44.94 50.92 -12.86
C LYS A 13 43.96 49.76 -13.06
N GLU A 14 43.73 48.96 -12.00
CA GLU A 14 42.54 48.14 -11.92
C GLU A 14 41.36 49.10 -11.81
N GLY A 15 40.73 49.34 -12.94
CA GLY A 15 39.46 50.01 -13.02
C GLY A 15 38.42 49.08 -12.43
N ARG A 16 38.01 49.37 -11.19
CA ARG A 16 36.79 48.84 -10.60
C ARG A 16 35.62 49.42 -11.41
N GLY A 17 35.29 48.75 -12.54
CA GLY A 17 34.14 49.13 -13.33
C GLY A 17 32.91 48.98 -12.48
N ASP A 18 32.15 50.03 -12.32
CA ASP A 18 30.75 49.94 -11.88
C ASP A 18 29.99 49.09 -12.93
N GLU A 19 29.91 47.80 -12.69
CA GLU A 19 29.10 46.89 -13.49
C GLU A 19 27.63 47.31 -13.33
N LYS A 20 27.18 48.16 -14.25
CA LYS A 20 25.75 48.46 -14.39
C LYS A 20 25.04 47.13 -14.70
N ILE A 21 24.21 46.68 -13.77
CA ILE A 21 23.36 45.50 -13.93
C ILE A 21 22.68 45.62 -15.29
N SER A 22 22.98 44.70 -16.17
CA SER A 22 22.42 44.67 -17.52
C SER A 22 20.98 44.12 -17.45
N ARG A 23 20.18 44.41 -18.48
CA ARG A 23 18.83 43.87 -18.59
C ARG A 23 18.85 42.33 -18.59
N VAL A 24 19.93 41.75 -19.05
CA VAL A 24 20.15 40.30 -19.09
C VAL A 24 20.40 39.77 -17.69
N ASP A 25 21.16 40.49 -16.84
CA ASP A 25 21.41 40.08 -15.45
C ASP A 25 20.12 40.07 -14.64
N PHE A 26 19.22 41.01 -14.88
CA PHE A 26 17.91 41.03 -14.24
C PHE A 26 17.05 39.81 -14.62
N VAL A 27 17.03 39.42 -15.89
CA VAL A 27 16.35 38.23 -16.37
C VAL A 27 16.95 36.96 -15.74
N PHE A 28 18.27 36.89 -15.68
CA PHE A 28 19.01 35.79 -15.07
C PHE A 28 18.68 35.66 -13.58
N ILE A 29 18.70 36.75 -12.84
CA ILE A 29 18.35 36.78 -11.40
C ILE A 29 16.90 36.33 -11.20
N ALA A 30 15.97 36.80 -12.02
CA ALA A 30 14.58 36.40 -11.96
C ALA A 30 14.41 34.86 -12.19
N PHE A 31 15.14 34.32 -13.16
CA PHE A 31 15.14 32.89 -13.45
C PHE A 31 15.72 32.06 -12.30
N VAL A 32 16.81 32.49 -11.69
CA VAL A 32 17.42 31.86 -10.51
C VAL A 32 16.46 31.87 -9.32
N LEU A 33 15.78 33.01 -9.08
CA LEU A 33 14.78 33.09 -7.99
C LEU A 33 13.61 32.10 -8.20
N ILE A 34 13.09 32.04 -9.42
CA ILE A 34 12.02 31.08 -9.75
C ILE A 34 12.52 29.63 -9.53
N SER A 35 13.74 29.33 -9.98
CA SER A 35 14.33 27.99 -9.78
C SER A 35 14.48 27.64 -8.30
N ILE A 36 14.91 28.57 -7.47
CA ILE A 36 15.02 28.37 -6.02
C ILE A 36 13.64 28.09 -5.40
N VAL A 37 12.61 28.87 -5.78
CA VAL A 37 11.24 28.67 -5.29
C VAL A 37 10.72 27.27 -5.67
N LEU A 38 10.97 26.82 -6.90
CA LEU A 38 10.59 25.48 -7.35
C LEU A 38 11.33 24.39 -6.59
N LEU A 39 12.62 24.54 -6.36
CA LEU A 39 13.41 23.57 -5.59
C LEU A 39 12.93 23.48 -4.13
N VAL A 40 12.64 24.61 -3.50
CA VAL A 40 12.09 24.62 -2.13
C VAL A 40 10.71 23.96 -2.09
N LYS A 41 9.87 24.22 -3.08
CA LYS A 41 8.55 23.58 -3.18
C LYS A 41 8.68 22.07 -3.37
N LEU A 42 9.56 21.61 -4.26
CA LEU A 42 9.85 20.19 -4.49
C LEU A 42 10.37 19.52 -3.21
N TYR A 43 11.34 20.14 -2.56
CA TYR A 43 11.89 19.63 -1.30
C TYR A 43 10.80 19.47 -0.22
N ARG A 44 9.96 20.48 -0.04
CA ARG A 44 8.85 20.38 0.93
C ARG A 44 7.88 19.26 0.60
N THR A 45 7.53 19.09 -0.67
CA THR A 45 6.57 18.06 -1.09
C THR A 45 7.18 16.65 -1.02
N GLN A 46 8.43 16.48 -1.43
CA GLN A 46 9.07 15.16 -1.50
C GLN A 46 9.65 14.69 -0.17
N VAL A 47 10.14 15.60 0.67
CA VAL A 47 10.79 15.22 1.92
C VAL A 47 9.89 15.44 3.13
N MET A 48 9.32 16.64 3.29
CA MET A 48 8.53 16.94 4.49
C MET A 48 7.12 16.36 4.47
N GLN A 49 6.54 16.13 3.29
CA GLN A 49 5.18 15.60 3.15
C GLN A 49 5.18 14.14 2.68
N HIS A 50 6.34 13.48 2.65
CA HIS A 50 6.46 12.11 2.16
C HIS A 50 5.53 11.13 2.90
N SER A 51 5.57 11.14 4.23
CA SER A 51 4.74 10.27 5.06
C SER A 51 3.23 10.48 4.85
N MET A 52 2.81 11.73 4.65
CA MET A 52 1.39 12.04 4.41
C MET A 52 0.91 11.52 3.04
N TRP A 53 1.76 11.60 2.02
CA TRP A 53 1.43 11.07 0.69
C TRP A 53 1.48 9.56 0.64
N GLU A 54 2.37 8.96 1.41
CA GLU A 54 2.48 7.51 1.58
C GLU A 54 1.22 6.93 2.23
N THR A 55 0.77 7.51 3.36
CA THR A 55 -0.49 7.11 4.02
C THR A 55 -1.69 7.23 3.08
N ARG A 56 -1.78 8.30 2.29
CA ARG A 56 -2.86 8.46 1.31
C ARG A 56 -2.79 7.45 0.16
N ALA A 57 -1.58 7.09 -0.27
CA ALA A 57 -1.40 6.06 -1.28
C ALA A 57 -1.82 4.68 -0.76
N GLU A 58 -1.53 4.37 0.50
CA GLU A 58 -1.98 3.16 1.18
C GLU A 58 -3.50 3.14 1.35
N GLU A 59 -4.11 4.24 1.81
CA GLU A 59 -5.57 4.37 1.89
C GLU A 59 -6.24 4.18 0.52
N GLN A 60 -5.67 4.70 -0.57
CA GLN A 60 -6.18 4.47 -1.92
C GLN A 60 -6.01 3.01 -2.37
N ARG A 61 -4.93 2.34 -2.02
CA ARG A 61 -4.74 0.91 -2.30
C ARG A 61 -5.76 0.06 -1.56
N LEU A 62 -5.98 0.34 -0.27
CA LEU A 62 -7.00 -0.33 0.54
C LEU A 62 -8.40 -0.05 0.01
N ALA A 63 -8.71 1.20 -0.35
CA ALA A 63 -10.00 1.57 -0.95
C ALA A 63 -10.24 0.89 -2.32
N THR A 64 -9.19 0.62 -3.09
CA THR A 64 -9.29 -0.11 -4.36
C THR A 64 -9.60 -1.60 -4.14
N ILE A 65 -9.15 -2.17 -3.01
CA ILE A 65 -9.50 -3.55 -2.63
C ILE A 65 -10.98 -3.64 -2.24
N ASP A 66 -11.52 -2.58 -1.61
CA ASP A 66 -12.90 -2.55 -1.10
C ASP A 66 -13.96 -2.24 -2.18
N MET A 67 -13.55 -1.73 -3.35
CA MET A 67 -14.46 -1.41 -4.47
C MET A 67 -14.71 -2.59 -5.43
N LYS A 68 -14.31 -3.81 -5.09
CA LYS A 68 -14.69 -4.99 -5.86
C LYS A 68 -16.19 -5.22 -5.69
N ALA A 69 -16.91 -5.25 -6.82
CA ALA A 69 -18.32 -5.65 -6.81
C ALA A 69 -18.45 -7.00 -6.11
N GLU A 70 -19.42 -7.10 -5.20
CA GLU A 70 -19.73 -8.35 -4.53
C GLU A 70 -20.33 -9.32 -5.54
N ARG A 71 -19.90 -10.57 -5.47
CA ARG A 71 -20.49 -11.61 -6.27
C ARG A 71 -21.96 -11.80 -5.90
N GLY A 72 -22.85 -11.83 -6.87
CA GLY A 72 -24.28 -12.06 -6.66
C GLY A 72 -24.54 -13.35 -5.87
N GLU A 73 -25.56 -13.33 -5.03
CA GLU A 73 -25.95 -14.47 -4.21
C GLU A 73 -26.91 -15.41 -4.96
N ILE A 74 -26.87 -16.71 -4.63
CA ILE A 74 -27.72 -17.73 -5.25
C ILE A 74 -28.68 -18.27 -4.20
N PHE A 75 -29.99 -18.16 -4.49
CA PHE A 75 -31.04 -18.67 -3.63
C PHE A 75 -31.87 -19.71 -4.37
N LEU A 76 -32.32 -20.72 -3.65
CA LEU A 76 -33.38 -21.61 -4.08
C LEU A 76 -34.72 -21.04 -3.57
N HIS A 77 -35.72 -20.99 -4.43
CA HIS A 77 -37.08 -20.63 -3.99
C HIS A 77 -37.80 -21.88 -3.52
N ASP A 78 -38.13 -21.92 -2.23
CA ASP A 78 -38.93 -22.99 -1.61
C ASP A 78 -40.26 -22.44 -1.12
N THR A 79 -41.18 -23.33 -0.73
CA THR A 79 -42.50 -22.97 -0.19
C THR A 79 -42.42 -22.08 1.05
N ASP A 80 -41.38 -22.22 1.84
CA ASP A 80 -41.15 -21.47 3.09
C ASP A 80 -40.35 -20.16 2.86
N GLY A 81 -39.92 -19.90 1.62
CA GLY A 81 -39.17 -18.70 1.25
C GLY A 81 -37.83 -18.97 0.56
N PRO A 82 -37.00 -17.94 0.34
CA PRO A 82 -35.70 -18.10 -0.31
C PRO A 82 -34.69 -18.81 0.62
N TYR A 83 -34.18 -19.95 0.17
CA TYR A 83 -33.15 -20.71 0.85
C TYR A 83 -31.76 -20.40 0.22
N PRO A 84 -30.76 -19.94 0.99
CA PRO A 84 -29.46 -19.56 0.44
C PRO A 84 -28.65 -20.81 0.05
N LEU A 85 -28.22 -20.86 -1.21
CA LEU A 85 -27.33 -21.91 -1.73
C LEU A 85 -25.88 -21.45 -1.81
N ALA A 86 -25.65 -20.19 -2.20
CA ALA A 86 -24.33 -19.59 -2.22
C ALA A 86 -24.42 -18.10 -1.86
N VAL A 87 -23.78 -17.71 -0.79
CA VAL A 87 -23.79 -16.34 -0.25
C VAL A 87 -22.35 -15.85 0.00
N ASN A 88 -22.20 -14.57 0.23
CA ASN A 88 -20.91 -14.00 0.60
C ASN A 88 -20.85 -13.87 2.13
N ARG A 89 -19.75 -14.35 2.73
CA ARG A 89 -19.49 -14.25 4.16
C ARG A 89 -18.18 -13.55 4.42
N GLU A 90 -18.18 -12.60 5.34
CA GLU A 90 -16.98 -11.89 5.75
C GLU A 90 -16.18 -12.70 6.77
N TYR A 91 -14.88 -12.76 6.54
CA TYR A 91 -13.90 -13.27 7.48
C TYR A 91 -12.80 -12.26 7.66
N LEU A 92 -12.22 -12.20 8.82
CA LEU A 92 -11.05 -11.38 9.08
C LEU A 92 -9.77 -12.14 8.71
N LEU A 93 -8.81 -11.43 8.16
CA LEU A 93 -7.44 -11.87 7.99
C LEU A 93 -6.52 -11.02 8.88
N ALA A 94 -5.43 -11.61 9.34
CA ALA A 94 -4.36 -10.90 10.01
C ALA A 94 -3.25 -10.59 9.01
N TYR A 95 -2.85 -9.34 8.95
CA TYR A 95 -1.69 -8.91 8.18
C TYR A 95 -0.75 -8.09 9.04
N VAL A 96 0.47 -8.00 8.61
CA VAL A 96 1.51 -7.21 9.25
C VAL A 96 2.12 -6.26 8.22
N SER A 97 2.48 -5.07 8.68
CA SER A 97 3.30 -4.12 7.94
C SER A 97 4.73 -4.22 8.48
N PRO A 98 5.66 -4.94 7.80
CA PRO A 98 7.03 -5.09 8.26
C PRO A 98 7.75 -3.77 8.53
N LYS A 99 7.37 -2.73 7.80
CA LYS A 99 7.87 -1.38 7.94
C LYS A 99 7.56 -0.75 9.31
N ASP A 100 6.37 -1.04 9.86
CA ASP A 100 5.86 -0.45 11.10
C ASP A 100 6.20 -1.31 12.33
N VAL A 101 6.78 -2.49 12.13
CA VAL A 101 7.20 -3.39 13.21
C VAL A 101 8.56 -2.99 13.75
N THR A 102 8.60 -2.65 15.04
CA THR A 102 9.85 -2.27 15.74
C THR A 102 10.61 -3.49 16.23
N GLU A 103 9.91 -4.51 16.75
CA GLU A 103 10.47 -5.71 17.37
C GLU A 103 9.98 -6.99 16.65
N PRO A 104 10.56 -7.36 15.48
CA PRO A 104 10.04 -8.44 14.66
C PRO A 104 10.04 -9.81 15.33
N GLU A 105 11.03 -10.12 16.16
CA GLU A 105 11.12 -11.40 16.88
C GLU A 105 10.00 -11.55 17.90
N LYS A 106 9.70 -10.48 18.64
CA LYS A 106 8.62 -10.47 19.62
C LYS A 106 7.25 -10.57 18.94
N VAL A 107 7.03 -9.80 17.88
CA VAL A 107 5.79 -9.83 17.09
C VAL A 107 5.58 -11.21 16.48
N ALA A 108 6.62 -11.84 15.93
CA ALA A 108 6.54 -13.19 15.38
C ALA A 108 6.14 -14.22 16.44
N LEU A 109 6.75 -14.15 17.63
CA LEU A 109 6.47 -15.07 18.73
C LEU A 109 5.02 -14.93 19.24
N GLU A 110 4.58 -13.69 19.50
CA GLU A 110 3.24 -13.42 20.02
C GLU A 110 2.14 -13.77 19.00
N LEU A 111 2.34 -13.45 17.71
CA LEU A 111 1.41 -13.85 16.64
C LEU A 111 1.39 -15.36 16.41
N SER A 112 2.53 -16.03 16.53
CA SER A 112 2.63 -17.49 16.43
C SER A 112 1.73 -18.16 17.47
N GLN A 113 1.77 -17.71 18.71
CA GLN A 113 0.93 -18.23 19.80
C GLN A 113 -0.55 -17.91 19.59
N ALA A 114 -0.87 -16.69 19.13
CA ALA A 114 -2.26 -16.26 18.93
C ALA A 114 -2.94 -16.96 17.75
N LEU A 115 -2.20 -17.19 16.66
CA LEU A 115 -2.73 -17.68 15.39
C LEU A 115 -2.39 -19.14 15.09
N SER A 116 -1.57 -19.79 15.93
CA SER A 116 -1.06 -21.15 15.71
C SER A 116 -0.35 -21.30 14.34
N VAL A 117 0.47 -20.31 14.00
CA VAL A 117 1.32 -20.26 12.80
C VAL A 117 2.78 -20.35 13.24
N ASP A 118 3.66 -20.93 12.43
CA ASP A 118 5.08 -21.02 12.76
C ASP A 118 5.74 -19.64 12.90
N ALA A 119 6.47 -19.43 14.02
CA ALA A 119 7.14 -18.16 14.26
C ALA A 119 8.24 -17.86 13.25
N GLY A 120 8.91 -18.91 12.72
CA GLY A 120 9.92 -18.77 11.68
C GLY A 120 9.34 -18.29 10.36
N GLU A 121 8.14 -18.76 9.99
CA GLU A 121 7.42 -18.28 8.79
C GLU A 121 7.05 -16.80 8.93
N ILE A 122 6.52 -16.41 10.10
CA ILE A 122 6.18 -15.02 10.37
C ILE A 122 7.43 -14.14 10.33
N LEU A 123 8.52 -14.58 10.93
CA LEU A 123 9.78 -13.84 10.94
C LEU A 123 10.37 -13.69 9.53
N ALA A 124 10.24 -14.71 8.68
CA ALA A 124 10.66 -14.63 7.28
C ALA A 124 9.88 -13.54 6.52
N LYS A 125 8.56 -13.46 6.73
CA LYS A 125 7.70 -12.40 6.16
C LYS A 125 8.04 -11.00 6.68
N LEU A 126 8.47 -10.89 7.94
CA LEU A 126 8.92 -9.64 8.54
C LEU A 126 10.32 -9.18 8.10
N SER A 127 11.07 -10.02 7.36
CA SER A 127 12.44 -9.73 6.95
C SER A 127 12.52 -8.67 5.84
N ASP A 128 11.51 -8.59 4.98
CA ASP A 128 11.41 -7.54 3.95
C ASP A 128 10.74 -6.30 4.55
N ARG A 129 11.57 -5.37 5.01
CA ARG A 129 11.11 -4.13 5.64
C ARG A 129 10.52 -3.10 4.68
N ASP A 130 10.67 -3.30 3.40
CA ASP A 130 10.11 -2.41 2.37
C ASP A 130 8.69 -2.83 1.96
N ASP A 131 8.26 -4.05 2.33
CA ASP A 131 6.88 -4.49 2.07
C ASP A 131 5.92 -3.87 3.11
N PRO A 132 4.91 -3.12 2.65
CA PRO A 132 3.92 -2.52 3.55
C PRO A 132 2.82 -3.50 3.99
N PHE A 133 2.70 -4.68 3.36
CA PHE A 133 1.56 -5.55 3.55
C PHE A 133 1.87 -7.04 3.35
N GLU A 134 2.02 -7.77 4.43
CA GLU A 134 2.23 -9.22 4.43
C GLU A 134 1.13 -9.96 5.19
N ILE A 135 0.44 -10.88 4.51
CA ILE A 135 -0.64 -11.66 5.10
C ILE A 135 -0.06 -12.80 5.93
N ILE A 136 -0.43 -12.84 7.22
CA ILE A 136 -0.03 -13.89 8.14
C ILE A 136 -1.01 -15.06 8.09
N LYS A 137 -2.29 -14.78 8.25
CA LYS A 137 -3.32 -15.82 8.24
C LYS A 137 -4.65 -15.27 7.72
N ARG A 138 -5.31 -16.05 6.88
CA ARG A 138 -6.66 -15.75 6.35
C ARG A 138 -7.71 -16.52 7.14
N LYS A 139 -8.95 -16.07 7.08
CA LYS A 139 -10.14 -16.71 7.71
C LYS A 139 -9.93 -17.00 9.20
N LEU A 140 -9.64 -15.95 9.96
CA LEU A 140 -9.49 -16.08 11.39
C LEU A 140 -10.81 -16.50 12.06
N SER A 141 -10.71 -17.32 13.08
CA SER A 141 -11.83 -17.59 14.00
C SER A 141 -12.05 -16.39 14.93
N ASP A 142 -13.24 -16.31 15.52
CA ASP A 142 -13.57 -15.23 16.46
C ASP A 142 -12.61 -15.20 17.67
N ASP A 143 -12.16 -16.38 18.15
CA ASP A 143 -11.18 -16.47 19.22
C ASP A 143 -9.79 -15.95 18.81
N GLU A 144 -9.35 -16.24 17.58
CA GLU A 144 -8.09 -15.72 17.05
C GLU A 144 -8.13 -14.21 16.88
N VAL A 145 -9.24 -13.69 16.37
CA VAL A 145 -9.48 -12.26 16.26
C VAL A 145 -9.40 -11.57 17.62
N ALA A 146 -10.04 -12.15 18.65
CA ALA A 146 -9.99 -11.62 20.00
C ALA A 146 -8.54 -11.56 20.53
N ARG A 147 -7.79 -12.67 20.39
CA ARG A 147 -6.38 -12.75 20.82
C ARG A 147 -5.51 -11.70 20.10
N VAL A 148 -5.62 -11.59 18.79
CA VAL A 148 -4.83 -10.60 18.04
C VAL A 148 -5.14 -9.17 18.48
N ARG A 149 -6.41 -8.85 18.75
CA ARG A 149 -6.81 -7.53 19.24
C ARG A 149 -6.28 -7.21 20.64
N GLU A 150 -6.19 -8.21 21.51
CA GLU A 150 -5.64 -8.05 22.87
C GLU A 150 -4.14 -7.76 22.87
N LEU A 151 -3.39 -8.31 21.93
CA LEU A 151 -1.94 -8.12 21.82
C LEU A 151 -1.54 -6.68 21.52
N LYS A 152 -2.38 -5.91 20.83
CA LYS A 152 -2.15 -4.48 20.47
C LYS A 152 -0.76 -4.24 19.87
N LEU A 153 -0.30 -5.14 19.02
CA LEU A 153 1.02 -5.08 18.40
C LEU A 153 1.08 -3.97 17.34
N GLY A 154 2.15 -3.16 17.40
CA GLY A 154 2.42 -2.18 16.35
C GLY A 154 2.74 -2.86 15.03
N GLY A 155 2.16 -2.33 13.94
CA GLY A 155 2.34 -2.90 12.61
C GLY A 155 1.49 -4.15 12.31
N VAL A 156 0.64 -4.61 13.24
CA VAL A 156 -0.30 -5.72 13.03
C VAL A 156 -1.72 -5.18 12.94
N ALA A 157 -2.47 -5.59 11.92
CA ALA A 157 -3.85 -5.19 11.77
C ALA A 157 -4.73 -6.31 11.20
N LEU A 158 -6.02 -6.10 11.29
CA LEU A 158 -7.06 -7.02 10.80
C LEU A 158 -7.78 -6.36 9.62
N LEU A 159 -7.96 -7.12 8.55
CA LEU A 159 -8.69 -6.67 7.37
C LEU A 159 -9.84 -7.64 7.09
N SER A 160 -11.03 -7.12 6.73
CA SER A 160 -12.16 -7.93 6.31
C SER A 160 -11.98 -8.39 4.87
N GLU A 161 -12.18 -9.67 4.62
CA GLU A 161 -12.14 -10.27 3.29
C GLU A 161 -13.40 -11.12 3.09
N LYS A 162 -14.08 -10.96 1.94
CA LYS A 162 -15.30 -11.69 1.61
C LYS A 162 -14.97 -13.00 0.91
N TYR A 163 -15.62 -14.04 1.37
CA TYR A 163 -15.49 -15.40 0.84
C TYR A 163 -16.85 -15.94 0.42
N ARG A 164 -16.83 -16.73 -0.65
CA ARG A 164 -17.99 -17.49 -1.05
C ARG A 164 -18.28 -18.60 -0.01
N TYR A 165 -19.50 -18.65 0.49
CA TYR A 165 -19.96 -19.62 1.47
C TYR A 165 -21.19 -20.36 0.94
N TYR A 166 -21.20 -21.67 1.14
CA TYR A 166 -22.24 -22.57 0.69
C TYR A 166 -22.94 -23.17 1.92
N PRO A 167 -24.04 -22.57 2.40
CA PRO A 167 -24.70 -23.02 3.63
C PRO A 167 -25.26 -24.43 3.56
N ALA A 168 -25.65 -24.86 2.37
CA ALA A 168 -26.22 -26.17 2.11
C ALA A 168 -25.19 -27.30 2.00
N ASP A 169 -23.89 -26.97 2.16
CA ASP A 169 -22.75 -27.89 2.10
C ASP A 169 -22.79 -28.80 0.86
N THR A 170 -23.11 -30.08 1.00
CA THR A 170 -23.20 -31.05 -0.11
C THR A 170 -24.49 -30.99 -0.89
N LEU A 171 -25.55 -30.35 -0.36
CA LEU A 171 -26.85 -30.26 -1.04
C LEU A 171 -26.73 -29.43 -2.31
N ALA A 172 -27.16 -30.01 -3.43
CA ALA A 172 -27.10 -29.37 -4.76
C ALA A 172 -25.70 -28.91 -5.22
N SER A 173 -24.64 -29.41 -4.61
CA SER A 173 -23.26 -29.01 -4.93
C SER A 173 -22.91 -29.20 -6.42
N HIS A 174 -23.41 -30.24 -7.06
CA HIS A 174 -23.24 -30.49 -8.49
C HIS A 174 -23.98 -29.49 -9.39
N ILE A 175 -25.07 -28.91 -8.90
CA ILE A 175 -25.90 -27.93 -9.63
C ILE A 175 -25.32 -26.54 -9.40
N VAL A 176 -25.10 -26.17 -8.15
CA VAL A 176 -24.57 -24.85 -7.77
C VAL A 176 -23.15 -24.68 -8.27
N GLY A 177 -22.33 -25.73 -8.12
CA GLY A 177 -20.92 -25.67 -8.46
C GLY A 177 -20.09 -24.96 -7.40
N PHE A 178 -18.95 -24.42 -7.81
CA PHE A 178 -18.05 -23.67 -6.94
C PHE A 178 -17.41 -22.51 -7.68
N SER A 179 -17.03 -21.49 -6.95
CA SER A 179 -16.23 -20.36 -7.43
C SER A 179 -14.81 -20.54 -6.93
N SER A 180 -13.82 -20.40 -7.82
CA SER A 180 -12.41 -20.45 -7.42
C SER A 180 -12.06 -19.23 -6.60
N LEU A 181 -11.36 -19.44 -5.48
CA LEU A 181 -10.75 -18.39 -4.65
C LEU A 181 -9.56 -17.76 -5.42
N SER A 182 -9.79 -17.03 -6.47
CA SER A 182 -8.72 -16.21 -7.02
C SER A 182 -8.80 -14.82 -6.37
N GLU A 183 -7.64 -14.28 -5.99
CA GLU A 183 -7.47 -12.96 -5.35
C GLU A 183 -8.07 -11.79 -6.16
N ARG A 184 -8.66 -12.05 -7.32
CA ARG A 184 -9.19 -11.05 -8.27
C ARG A 184 -10.66 -11.23 -8.65
N GLY A 185 -11.49 -11.79 -7.73
CA GLY A 185 -12.90 -12.07 -8.03
C GLY A 185 -13.03 -13.43 -8.69
N GLY A 186 -13.27 -14.46 -7.86
CA GLY A 186 -13.31 -15.83 -8.31
C GLY A 186 -14.26 -16.05 -9.47
N ALA A 187 -13.74 -16.56 -10.58
CA ALA A 187 -14.58 -17.05 -11.66
C ALA A 187 -15.32 -18.30 -11.22
N GLY A 188 -16.57 -18.47 -11.67
CA GLY A 188 -17.31 -19.70 -11.50
C GLY A 188 -16.57 -20.87 -12.16
N GLY A 189 -16.21 -21.89 -11.38
CA GLY A 189 -15.48 -23.03 -11.92
C GLY A 189 -16.38 -24.11 -12.50
N TYR A 190 -17.62 -24.22 -12.03
CA TYR A 190 -18.56 -25.23 -12.45
C TYR A 190 -20.01 -24.85 -12.06
N GLY A 191 -21.02 -25.52 -12.67
CA GLY A 191 -22.44 -25.41 -12.34
C GLY A 191 -23.04 -24.02 -12.63
N ILE A 192 -24.00 -23.60 -11.80
CA ILE A 192 -24.64 -22.28 -11.87
C ILE A 192 -23.60 -21.17 -11.72
N GLU A 193 -22.65 -21.35 -10.81
CA GLU A 193 -21.54 -20.41 -10.61
C GLU A 193 -20.77 -20.10 -11.91
N ALA A 194 -20.54 -21.11 -12.75
CA ALA A 194 -19.88 -20.92 -14.03
C ALA A 194 -20.83 -20.42 -15.12
N SER A 195 -22.05 -20.96 -15.17
CA SER A 195 -23.01 -20.63 -16.23
C SER A 195 -23.52 -19.20 -16.15
N PHE A 196 -23.60 -18.64 -14.96
CA PHE A 196 -24.06 -17.27 -14.66
C PHE A 196 -22.95 -16.33 -14.20
N ASP A 197 -21.69 -16.68 -14.47
CA ASP A 197 -20.52 -15.90 -13.99
C ASP A 197 -20.62 -14.42 -14.39
N ASP A 198 -21.05 -14.12 -15.62
CA ASP A 198 -21.22 -12.75 -16.10
C ASP A 198 -22.31 -11.95 -15.39
N VAL A 199 -23.31 -12.64 -14.81
CA VAL A 199 -24.42 -12.02 -14.06
C VAL A 199 -24.07 -11.89 -12.58
N LEU A 200 -23.26 -12.84 -12.07
CA LEU A 200 -22.87 -12.89 -10.67
C LEU A 200 -21.69 -11.98 -10.33
N ARG A 201 -20.94 -11.53 -11.34
CA ARG A 201 -19.80 -10.59 -11.17
C ARG A 201 -20.26 -9.14 -10.90
#